data_15094ffc781c1e678266d3bf7a686ac0
#
_entry.id   15094ffc781c1e678266d3bf7a686ac0
#
_cell.length_a   1.000
_cell.length_b   1.000
_cell.length_c   1.000
_cell.angle_alpha   90.00
_cell.angle_beta   90.00
_cell.angle_gamma   90.00
#
_symmetry.space_group_name_H-M   'P 1'
#
loop_
_entity.id
_entity.type
_entity.pdbx_description
1 polymer ?
#
loop_
_entity_poly.entity_id
_entity_poly.type
_entity_poly.pdbx_seq_one_letter_code
_entity_poly.pdbx_strand_id
1 'polypeptide(L)'
;VQARLEAAGIDRLLAQHLAHLFIRDPLVIFSEMVDLDDEQSMDHFENIQSTNWQTMRFKPPPPGGQIGWRVEFRSMEVQITDFENAAFSVFIVLLTRAILSFHLNFYMPISKVDENMARAHVRDAVHTQKYFFRKDVLRARPRHHARDVSAGGRGVRSGTPRGSRASSPTRGTSAVRGTASPAPSRTTSRAPSPELGPVEDEYAEFTMNELINGKGAEFPGLIGLVYSYLDSLNIDVETRCEMALYLDLVSKRASGECCRR
;
A
#
# COMPACT_ATOMS: atom_id res chain seq x y z
N VAL A 1 -23.30 6.81 3.22
CA VAL A 1 -22.34 5.69 3.10
C VAL A 1 -21.66 5.45 4.43
N GLN A 2 -20.94 6.42 5.02
CA GLN A 2 -20.16 6.25 6.25
C GLN A 2 -20.98 5.63 7.39
N ALA A 3 -22.13 6.21 7.75
CA ALA A 3 -22.96 5.69 8.83
C ALA A 3 -23.43 4.24 8.63
N ARG A 4 -23.64 3.82 7.39
CA ARG A 4 -24.00 2.43 7.06
C ARG A 4 -22.84 1.48 7.26
N LEU A 5 -21.62 1.90 6.91
CA LEU A 5 -20.39 1.11 7.12
C LEU A 5 -20.09 0.94 8.61
N GLU A 6 -20.22 2.03 9.39
CA GLU A 6 -20.05 1.99 10.84
C GLU A 6 -21.10 1.09 11.53
N ALA A 7 -22.36 1.16 11.07
CA ALA A 7 -23.43 0.29 11.56
C ALA A 7 -23.19 -1.19 11.24
N ALA A 8 -22.46 -1.48 10.15
CA ALA A 8 -22.03 -2.83 9.79
C ALA A 8 -20.75 -3.29 10.51
N GLY A 9 -20.22 -2.49 11.44
CA GLY A 9 -19.05 -2.83 12.24
C GLY A 9 -17.70 -2.46 11.63
N ILE A 10 -17.71 -1.67 10.56
CA ILE A 10 -16.48 -1.15 9.95
C ILE A 10 -15.90 -0.04 10.84
N ASP A 11 -14.60 -0.04 11.03
CA ASP A 11 -13.88 0.99 11.76
C ASP A 11 -14.19 2.39 11.22
N ARG A 12 -14.32 3.37 12.13
CA ARG A 12 -14.72 4.74 11.77
C ARG A 12 -13.80 5.39 10.73
N LEU A 13 -12.47 5.26 10.88
CA LEU A 13 -11.52 5.89 9.96
C LEU A 13 -11.59 5.23 8.59
N LEU A 14 -11.69 3.91 8.55
CA LEU A 14 -11.86 3.17 7.31
C LEU A 14 -13.21 3.49 6.66
N ALA A 15 -14.29 3.55 7.43
CA ALA A 15 -15.61 3.92 6.93
C ALA A 15 -15.64 5.33 6.34
N GLN A 16 -14.96 6.29 6.98
CA GLN A 16 -14.80 7.65 6.48
C GLN A 16 -14.00 7.67 5.17
N HIS A 17 -12.90 6.96 5.11
CA HIS A 17 -12.06 6.87 3.91
C HIS A 17 -12.83 6.26 2.73
N LEU A 18 -13.49 5.14 2.93
CA LEU A 18 -14.32 4.50 1.90
C LEU A 18 -15.46 5.43 1.43
N ALA A 19 -16.12 6.13 2.36
CA ALA A 19 -17.16 7.07 2.01
C ALA A 19 -16.63 8.23 1.17
N HIS A 20 -15.43 8.74 1.46
CA HIS A 20 -14.74 9.76 0.68
C HIS A 20 -14.43 9.29 -0.74
N LEU A 21 -13.94 8.08 -0.90
CA LEU A 21 -13.63 7.50 -2.21
C LEU A 21 -14.88 7.38 -3.11
N PHE A 22 -16.02 6.99 -2.54
CA PHE A 22 -17.27 6.82 -3.28
C PHE A 22 -18.04 8.12 -3.57
N ILE A 23 -17.56 9.28 -3.13
CA ILE A 23 -18.18 10.55 -3.51
C ILE A 23 -18.06 10.82 -5.01
N ARG A 24 -16.91 10.52 -5.58
CA ARG A 24 -16.59 10.82 -6.97
C ARG A 24 -16.99 9.68 -7.92
N ASP A 25 -16.61 8.47 -7.58
CA ASP A 25 -16.75 7.30 -8.44
C ASP A 25 -17.67 6.27 -7.78
N PRO A 26 -18.96 6.23 -8.15
CA PRO A 26 -19.87 5.25 -7.61
C PRO A 26 -19.43 3.83 -8.00
N LEU A 27 -19.64 2.89 -7.09
CA LEU A 27 -19.47 1.49 -7.39
C LEU A 27 -20.48 1.07 -8.47
N VAL A 28 -19.99 0.58 -9.59
CA VAL A 28 -20.81 0.06 -10.69
C VAL A 28 -20.70 -1.45 -10.73
N ILE A 29 -21.83 -2.12 -10.71
CA ILE A 29 -21.92 -3.58 -10.78
C ILE A 29 -23.06 -3.96 -11.71
N PHE A 30 -22.91 -5.03 -12.48
CA PHE A 30 -23.97 -5.59 -13.29
C PHE A 30 -24.99 -6.30 -12.41
N SER A 31 -26.26 -6.25 -12.79
CA SER A 31 -27.36 -6.83 -12.00
C SER A 31 -27.18 -8.32 -11.70
N GLU A 32 -26.62 -9.06 -12.66
CA GLU A 32 -26.31 -10.49 -12.54
C GLU A 32 -25.13 -10.81 -11.63
N MET A 33 -24.34 -9.79 -11.26
CA MET A 33 -23.16 -9.92 -10.40
C MET A 33 -23.43 -9.45 -8.96
N VAL A 34 -24.67 -9.13 -8.61
CA VAL A 34 -25.01 -8.60 -7.27
C VAL A 34 -24.99 -9.70 -6.21
N ASP A 35 -25.51 -10.87 -6.56
CA ASP A 35 -25.72 -12.00 -5.64
C ASP A 35 -24.65 -13.08 -5.84
N LEU A 36 -23.38 -12.71 -5.70
CA LEU A 36 -22.26 -13.65 -5.75
C LEU A 36 -21.97 -14.24 -4.37
N ASP A 37 -21.44 -15.45 -4.37
CA ASP A 37 -20.90 -16.09 -3.17
C ASP A 37 -19.50 -15.57 -2.87
N ASP A 38 -19.37 -14.65 -1.92
CA ASP A 38 -18.12 -14.01 -1.53
C ASP A 38 -17.12 -14.99 -0.87
N GLU A 39 -17.53 -16.20 -0.47
CA GLU A 39 -16.62 -17.24 0.02
C GLU A 39 -15.91 -17.96 -1.15
N GLN A 40 -16.54 -18.00 -2.33
CA GLN A 40 -16.05 -18.68 -3.51
C GLN A 40 -15.52 -17.73 -4.59
N SER A 41 -15.92 -16.46 -4.58
CA SER A 41 -15.57 -15.44 -5.57
C SER A 41 -14.90 -14.24 -4.93
N MET A 42 -13.90 -13.68 -5.62
CA MET A 42 -13.25 -12.43 -5.26
C MET A 42 -13.78 -11.22 -6.05
N ASP A 43 -14.79 -11.41 -6.89
CA ASP A 43 -15.23 -10.39 -7.85
C ASP A 43 -15.72 -9.10 -7.17
N HIS A 44 -16.45 -9.22 -6.05
CA HIS A 44 -16.88 -8.05 -5.26
C HIS A 44 -15.68 -7.30 -4.69
N PHE A 45 -14.70 -8.00 -4.13
CA PHE A 45 -13.47 -7.38 -3.62
C PHE A 45 -12.68 -6.70 -4.74
N GLU A 46 -12.49 -7.37 -5.88
CA GLU A 46 -11.78 -6.81 -7.02
C GLU A 46 -12.50 -5.59 -7.59
N ASN A 47 -13.83 -5.61 -7.65
CA ASN A 47 -14.61 -4.48 -8.10
C ASN A 47 -14.50 -3.29 -7.15
N ILE A 48 -14.66 -3.49 -5.85
CA ILE A 48 -14.52 -2.43 -4.84
C ILE A 48 -13.14 -1.79 -4.90
N GLN A 49 -12.09 -2.59 -4.86
CA GLN A 49 -10.72 -2.06 -4.87
C GLN A 49 -10.32 -1.45 -6.22
N SER A 50 -10.93 -1.88 -7.33
CA SER A 50 -10.65 -1.33 -8.64
C SER A 50 -11.46 -0.07 -8.98
N THR A 51 -12.53 0.21 -8.25
CA THR A 51 -13.36 1.41 -8.43
C THR A 51 -12.73 2.67 -7.84
N ASN A 52 -11.64 2.53 -7.11
CA ASN A 52 -10.90 3.68 -6.59
C ASN A 52 -10.06 4.33 -7.70
N TRP A 53 -10.72 5.07 -8.58
CA TRP A 53 -10.14 5.67 -9.78
C TRP A 53 -9.26 6.89 -9.53
N GLN A 54 -9.32 7.45 -8.32
CA GLN A 54 -8.83 8.81 -8.08
C GLN A 54 -7.32 8.92 -8.02
N THR A 55 -6.63 7.95 -7.44
CA THR A 55 -5.19 8.07 -7.17
C THR A 55 -4.38 6.85 -7.56
N MET A 56 -4.81 5.68 -7.10
CA MET A 56 -4.03 4.45 -7.25
C MET A 56 -4.95 3.24 -7.27
N ARG A 57 -4.63 2.28 -8.12
CA ARG A 57 -5.29 0.99 -8.16
C ARG A 57 -4.32 -0.12 -7.81
N PHE A 58 -4.67 -0.92 -6.81
CA PHE A 58 -3.91 -2.09 -6.43
C PHE A 58 -4.53 -3.33 -7.07
N LYS A 59 -3.76 -4.04 -7.90
CA LYS A 59 -4.25 -5.18 -8.67
C LYS A 59 -3.68 -6.49 -8.14
N PRO A 60 -4.52 -7.46 -7.73
CA PRO A 60 -4.06 -8.77 -7.33
C PRO A 60 -3.47 -9.56 -8.50
N PRO A 61 -2.70 -10.62 -8.24
CA PRO A 61 -2.27 -11.55 -9.25
C PRO A 61 -3.50 -12.18 -9.94
N PRO A 62 -3.52 -12.29 -11.28
CA PRO A 62 -4.58 -13.01 -11.96
C PRO A 62 -4.53 -14.49 -11.58
N PRO A 63 -5.68 -15.18 -11.46
CA PRO A 63 -5.74 -16.61 -11.17
C PRO A 63 -4.88 -17.42 -12.15
N GLY A 64 -3.97 -18.24 -11.63
CA GLY A 64 -3.03 -19.04 -12.44
C GLY A 64 -1.94 -18.26 -13.18
N GLY A 65 -1.84 -16.95 -12.98
CA GLY A 65 -0.84 -16.09 -13.61
C GLY A 65 0.51 -16.11 -12.88
N GLN A 66 1.58 -15.85 -13.63
CA GLN A 66 2.93 -15.66 -13.06
C GLN A 66 3.21 -14.19 -12.68
N ILE A 67 2.27 -13.28 -12.97
CA ILE A 67 2.40 -11.86 -12.66
C ILE A 67 2.01 -11.65 -11.20
N GLY A 68 2.89 -11.01 -10.40
CA GLY A 68 2.60 -10.68 -9.00
C GLY A 68 1.65 -9.50 -8.83
N TRP A 69 1.55 -9.02 -7.60
CA TRP A 69 0.81 -7.80 -7.27
C TRP A 69 1.32 -6.60 -8.06
N ARG A 70 0.40 -5.77 -8.51
CA ARG A 70 0.70 -4.60 -9.34
C ARG A 70 0.07 -3.35 -8.74
N VAL A 71 0.70 -2.21 -8.99
CA VAL A 71 0.19 -0.89 -8.64
C VAL A 71 0.03 -0.09 -9.93
N GLU A 72 -1.15 0.48 -10.13
CA GLU A 72 -1.46 1.37 -11.24
C GLU A 72 -1.66 2.78 -10.67
N PHE A 73 -0.77 3.70 -11.03
CA PHE A 73 -0.89 5.10 -10.63
C PHE A 73 -1.83 5.83 -11.59
N ARG A 74 -2.80 6.56 -11.02
CA ARG A 74 -3.84 7.30 -11.76
C ARG A 74 -3.92 8.77 -11.38
N SER A 75 -3.00 9.24 -10.56
CA SER A 75 -3.00 10.60 -10.01
C SER A 75 -2.55 11.67 -10.99
N MET A 76 -1.94 11.28 -12.12
CA MET A 76 -1.39 12.23 -13.08
C MET A 76 -2.33 12.43 -14.26
N GLU A 77 -2.66 13.68 -14.50
CA GLU A 77 -3.40 14.07 -15.71
C GLU A 77 -2.50 13.97 -16.95
N VAL A 78 -3.14 13.79 -18.11
CA VAL A 78 -2.45 13.84 -19.40
C VAL A 78 -1.85 15.23 -19.60
N GLN A 79 -0.58 15.26 -19.93
CA GLN A 79 0.17 16.49 -20.19
C GLN A 79 0.11 16.85 -21.68
N ILE A 80 0.43 18.11 -22.01
CA ILE A 80 0.33 18.64 -23.37
C ILE A 80 1.37 18.00 -24.30
N THR A 81 2.57 17.70 -23.76
CA THR A 81 3.69 17.17 -24.54
C THR A 81 4.09 15.77 -24.10
N ASP A 82 4.67 14.99 -25.03
CA ASP A 82 5.21 13.67 -24.73
C ASP A 82 6.32 13.71 -23.69
N PHE A 83 7.15 14.75 -23.75
CA PHE A 83 8.22 14.97 -22.78
C PHE A 83 7.69 15.13 -21.35
N GLU A 84 6.62 15.89 -21.16
CA GLU A 84 6.01 16.07 -19.84
C GLU A 84 5.38 14.77 -19.33
N ASN A 85 4.69 14.02 -20.20
CA ASN A 85 4.13 12.71 -19.84
C ASN A 85 5.24 11.72 -19.45
N ALA A 86 6.34 11.71 -20.22
CA ALA A 86 7.52 10.89 -19.93
C ALA A 86 8.16 11.28 -18.59
N ALA A 87 8.29 12.58 -18.31
CA ALA A 87 8.92 13.08 -17.09
C ALA A 87 8.19 12.57 -15.82
N PHE A 88 6.87 12.66 -15.78
CA PHE A 88 6.09 12.12 -14.65
C PHE A 88 6.18 10.60 -14.54
N SER A 89 6.14 9.90 -15.66
CA SER A 89 6.27 8.44 -15.69
C SER A 89 7.65 7.99 -15.18
N VAL A 90 8.71 8.62 -15.66
CA VAL A 90 10.09 8.36 -15.22
C VAL A 90 10.25 8.65 -13.73
N PHE A 91 9.78 9.81 -13.26
CA PHE A 91 9.85 10.18 -11.85
C PHE A 91 9.17 9.12 -10.95
N ILE A 92 7.95 8.71 -11.26
CA ILE A 92 7.21 7.72 -10.45
C ILE A 92 7.89 6.35 -10.47
N VAL A 93 8.39 5.90 -11.63
CA VAL A 93 9.11 4.62 -11.72
C VAL A 93 10.38 4.66 -10.89
N LEU A 94 11.18 5.70 -11.01
CA LEU A 94 12.43 5.85 -10.25
C LEU A 94 12.17 5.99 -8.75
N LEU A 95 11.16 6.77 -8.36
CA LEU A 95 10.77 6.89 -6.96
C LEU A 95 10.32 5.55 -6.37
N THR A 96 9.51 4.79 -7.11
CA THR A 96 9.10 3.45 -6.69
C THR A 96 10.30 2.53 -6.50
N ARG A 97 11.28 2.59 -7.40
CA ARG A 97 12.54 1.83 -7.26
C ARG A 97 13.35 2.28 -6.04
N ALA A 98 13.45 3.58 -5.80
CA ALA A 98 14.12 4.12 -4.60
C ALA A 98 13.43 3.63 -3.31
N ILE A 99 12.09 3.67 -3.25
CA ILE A 99 11.30 3.16 -2.11
C ILE A 99 11.65 1.70 -1.81
N LEU A 100 11.68 0.85 -2.85
CA LEU A 100 11.98 -0.57 -2.70
C LEU A 100 13.45 -0.82 -2.32
N SER A 101 14.40 -0.12 -2.95
CA SER A 101 15.83 -0.32 -2.74
C SER A 101 16.30 0.15 -1.37
N PHE A 102 15.77 1.25 -0.90
CA PHE A 102 16.15 1.84 0.39
C PHE A 102 15.20 1.50 1.52
N HIS A 103 14.17 0.70 1.24
CA HIS A 103 13.12 0.34 2.22
C HIS A 103 12.47 1.57 2.87
N LEU A 104 12.19 2.60 2.06
CA LEU A 104 11.64 3.86 2.55
C LEU A 104 10.27 3.66 3.20
N ASN A 105 10.03 4.38 4.27
CA ASN A 105 8.77 4.35 4.99
C ASN A 105 7.89 5.55 4.65
N PHE A 106 6.93 5.36 3.76
CA PHE A 106 5.95 6.38 3.35
C PHE A 106 4.56 6.17 3.98
N TYR A 107 4.47 5.36 5.04
CA TYR A 107 3.20 5.12 5.69
C TYR A 107 2.70 6.35 6.43
N MET A 108 1.45 6.68 6.17
CA MET A 108 0.74 7.79 6.79
C MET A 108 -0.60 7.34 7.36
N PRO A 109 -1.09 7.96 8.44
CA PRO A 109 -2.45 7.75 8.92
C PRO A 109 -3.47 8.10 7.83
N ILE A 110 -4.54 7.30 7.74
CA ILE A 110 -5.59 7.46 6.73
C ILE A 110 -6.26 8.84 6.81
N SER A 111 -6.42 9.37 8.03
CA SER A 111 -6.99 10.71 8.25
C SER A 111 -6.15 11.84 7.64
N LYS A 112 -4.82 11.73 7.71
CA LYS A 112 -3.89 12.69 7.08
C LYS A 112 -3.87 12.55 5.56
N VAL A 113 -4.06 11.33 5.05
CA VAL A 113 -4.22 11.09 3.60
C VAL A 113 -5.50 11.75 3.09
N ASP A 114 -6.63 11.57 3.79
CA ASP A 114 -7.90 12.19 3.42
C ASP A 114 -7.82 13.72 3.44
N GLU A 115 -7.14 14.29 4.42
CA GLU A 115 -6.91 15.73 4.48
C GLU A 115 -6.03 16.21 3.33
N ASN A 116 -4.97 15.51 3.00
CA ASN A 116 -4.13 15.80 1.84
C ASN A 116 -4.94 15.74 0.53
N MET A 117 -5.82 14.75 0.38
CA MET A 117 -6.71 14.64 -0.78
C MET A 117 -7.65 15.85 -0.88
N ALA A 118 -8.26 16.26 0.22
CA ALA A 118 -9.10 17.45 0.28
C ALA A 118 -8.33 18.74 -0.10
N ARG A 119 -7.13 18.90 0.42
CA ARG A 119 -6.24 20.04 0.12
C ARG A 119 -5.80 20.04 -1.35
N ALA A 120 -5.56 18.87 -1.95
CA ALA A 120 -5.17 18.75 -3.35
C ALA A 120 -6.26 19.19 -4.34
N HIS A 121 -7.54 19.25 -3.92
CA HIS A 121 -8.65 19.72 -4.75
C HIS A 121 -8.83 21.24 -4.74
N VAL A 122 -8.08 21.96 -3.91
CA VAL A 122 -8.13 23.44 -3.87
C VAL A 122 -7.47 23.99 -5.14
N ARG A 123 -8.03 25.09 -5.66
CA ARG A 123 -7.44 25.78 -6.80
C ARG A 123 -6.01 26.20 -6.49
N ASP A 124 -5.09 25.95 -7.41
CA ASP A 124 -3.65 26.23 -7.27
C ASP A 124 -3.02 25.55 -6.03
N ALA A 125 -3.48 24.35 -5.74
CA ALA A 125 -3.08 23.60 -4.54
C ALA A 125 -1.56 23.39 -4.44
N VAL A 126 -0.86 23.26 -5.57
CA VAL A 126 0.60 23.05 -5.62
C VAL A 126 1.35 24.21 -4.95
N HIS A 127 0.87 25.46 -5.13
CA HIS A 127 1.57 26.64 -4.61
C HIS A 127 0.97 27.17 -3.31
N THR A 128 -0.31 26.86 -3.03
CA THR A 128 -1.03 27.46 -1.92
C THR A 128 -1.23 26.54 -0.73
N GLN A 129 -1.13 25.22 -0.93
CA GLN A 129 -1.41 24.24 0.11
C GLN A 129 -0.14 23.60 0.68
N LYS A 130 -0.25 23.12 1.91
CA LYS A 130 0.73 22.24 2.55
C LYS A 130 0.14 20.86 2.73
N TYR A 131 1.00 19.86 2.67
CA TYR A 131 0.61 18.45 2.73
C TYR A 131 1.31 17.77 3.90
N PHE A 132 0.61 16.95 4.61
CA PHE A 132 1.21 16.09 5.61
C PHE A 132 2.12 15.07 4.93
N PHE A 133 3.29 14.93 5.47
CA PHE A 133 4.23 13.89 5.05
C PHE A 133 5.09 13.45 6.23
N ARG A 134 5.75 12.30 6.09
CA ARG A 134 6.62 11.76 7.11
C ARG A 134 7.94 12.55 7.17
N LYS A 135 8.37 12.93 8.37
CA LYS A 135 9.64 13.66 8.57
C LYS A 135 10.85 12.78 8.27
N ASP A 136 10.82 11.54 8.76
CA ASP A 136 11.89 10.57 8.60
C ASP A 136 11.40 9.36 7.80
N VAL A 137 11.74 9.35 6.52
CA VAL A 137 11.40 8.30 5.58
C VAL A 137 12.39 7.12 5.59
N LEU A 138 13.56 7.30 6.19
CA LEU A 138 14.60 6.26 6.31
C LEU A 138 14.40 5.40 7.55
N ARG A 139 13.60 5.85 8.51
CA ARG A 139 13.37 5.12 9.75
C ARG A 139 12.64 3.82 9.49
N ALA A 140 13.30 2.72 9.83
CA ALA A 140 12.70 1.40 9.74
C ALA A 140 11.39 1.35 10.54
N ARG A 141 10.34 0.76 9.95
CA ARG A 141 9.12 0.45 10.70
C ARG A 141 9.47 -0.29 11.98
N PRO A 142 8.83 0.03 13.12
CA PRO A 142 8.77 -0.92 14.22
C PRO A 142 8.21 -2.21 13.64
N ARG A 143 8.99 -3.27 13.65
CA ARG A 143 8.48 -4.59 13.27
C ARG A 143 7.37 -4.91 14.25
N HIS A 144 6.11 -4.80 13.82
CA HIS A 144 5.05 -5.49 14.52
C HIS A 144 5.49 -6.94 14.53
N HIS A 145 5.80 -7.46 15.71
CA HIS A 145 6.09 -8.86 15.88
C HIS A 145 4.92 -9.63 15.26
N ALA A 146 5.14 -10.16 14.05
CA ALA A 146 4.36 -11.28 13.59
C ALA A 146 4.45 -12.28 14.75
N ARG A 147 3.33 -12.53 15.42
CA ARG A 147 3.28 -13.55 16.47
C ARG A 147 3.90 -14.80 15.87
N ASP A 148 5.00 -15.18 16.46
CA ASP A 148 5.69 -16.42 16.14
C ASP A 148 4.71 -17.57 16.35
N VAL A 149 4.07 -18.03 15.27
CA VAL A 149 3.19 -19.19 15.26
C VAL A 149 4.02 -20.47 15.07
N SER A 150 5.31 -20.41 15.38
CA SER A 150 6.24 -21.53 15.26
C SER A 150 6.86 -21.96 16.60
N ALA A 151 6.04 -22.16 17.64
CA ALA A 151 6.49 -22.86 18.84
C ALA A 151 5.56 -24.03 19.14
N GLY A 152 5.67 -25.12 18.38
CA GLY A 152 4.90 -26.34 18.57
C GLY A 152 5.33 -27.52 17.71
N GLY A 153 6.55 -27.49 17.15
CA GLY A 153 7.10 -28.60 16.38
C GLY A 153 8.14 -29.37 17.19
N ARG A 154 7.76 -30.48 17.81
CA ARG A 154 8.68 -31.45 18.43
C ARG A 154 9.68 -31.95 17.39
N GLY A 155 10.96 -31.91 17.76
CA GLY A 155 12.04 -32.45 16.97
C GLY A 155 11.84 -33.94 16.64
N VAL A 156 11.88 -34.23 15.35
CA VAL A 156 12.00 -35.60 14.84
C VAL A 156 13.42 -35.74 14.32
N ARG A 157 14.16 -36.62 14.96
CA ARG A 157 15.52 -37.04 14.56
C ARG A 157 15.49 -37.71 13.19
N SER A 158 16.40 -37.32 12.34
CA SER A 158 16.72 -38.00 11.07
C SER A 158 17.18 -39.43 11.28
N GLY A 159 16.43 -40.36 10.73
CA GLY A 159 16.85 -41.75 10.57
C GLY A 159 16.52 -42.17 9.14
N THR A 160 17.54 -42.53 8.38
CA THR A 160 17.46 -43.04 7.02
C THR A 160 16.71 -44.38 6.93
N PRO A 161 15.90 -44.60 5.90
CA PRO A 161 15.19 -45.87 5.73
C PRO A 161 15.94 -46.81 4.76
N ARG A 162 15.97 -48.04 5.15
CA ARG A 162 16.26 -49.18 4.24
C ARG A 162 15.03 -50.09 4.14
N GLY A 163 14.51 -50.23 2.95
CA GLY A 163 14.07 -51.44 2.30
C GLY A 163 12.78 -52.16 2.66
N SER A 164 11.93 -52.27 1.67
CA SER A 164 11.18 -53.42 1.15
C SER A 164 9.81 -53.82 1.66
N ARG A 165 8.94 -53.89 0.66
CA ARG A 165 7.85 -54.88 0.35
C ARG A 165 6.50 -54.83 1.08
N ALA A 166 5.52 -54.48 0.25
CA ALA A 166 4.24 -55.14 -0.08
C ALA A 166 3.39 -55.82 0.99
N SER A 167 2.14 -55.37 1.13
CA SER A 167 0.90 -56.14 0.88
C SER A 167 -0.32 -55.47 1.56
N SER A 168 -1.39 -55.26 0.79
CA SER A 168 -2.76 -55.05 1.25
C SER A 168 -3.37 -56.42 1.53
N PRO A 169 -4.66 -56.55 2.03
CA PRO A 169 -5.74 -55.67 2.42
C PRO A 169 -6.46 -56.07 3.73
N THR A 170 -7.44 -55.35 4.19
CA THR A 170 -8.86 -55.74 4.47
C THR A 170 -9.55 -54.97 5.59
N ARG A 171 -10.73 -54.53 5.26
CA ARG A 171 -11.97 -54.26 5.99
C ARG A 171 -12.00 -54.42 7.53
N GLY A 172 -12.68 -53.45 8.20
CA GLY A 172 -13.24 -53.59 9.52
C GLY A 172 -14.01 -52.34 9.98
N THR A 173 -15.31 -52.41 9.87
CA THR A 173 -16.34 -51.51 10.42
C THR A 173 -16.37 -51.59 11.95
N SER A 174 -16.46 -50.44 12.64
CA SER A 174 -17.25 -50.35 13.91
C SER A 174 -17.45 -48.90 14.32
N ALA A 175 -18.70 -48.49 14.47
CA ALA A 175 -19.17 -47.27 15.05
C ALA A 175 -19.14 -47.33 16.58
N VAL A 176 -18.59 -46.26 17.22
CA VAL A 176 -18.87 -46.03 18.66
C VAL A 176 -19.23 -44.54 18.80
N ARG A 177 -20.46 -44.32 19.28
CA ARG A 177 -20.99 -43.04 19.77
C ARG A 177 -20.22 -42.65 21.03
N GLY A 178 -19.66 -41.43 21.03
CA GLY A 178 -19.11 -40.78 22.22
C GLY A 178 -19.78 -39.42 22.41
N THR A 179 -20.41 -39.25 23.52
CA THR A 179 -21.15 -38.09 24.02
C THR A 179 -20.23 -36.89 24.18
N ALA A 180 -20.61 -35.76 23.56
CA ALA A 180 -19.93 -34.48 23.70
C ALA A 180 -20.28 -33.82 25.05
N SER A 181 -19.28 -33.51 25.86
CA SER A 181 -19.37 -32.57 26.98
C SER A 181 -19.03 -31.14 26.47
N PRO A 182 -19.73 -30.11 26.97
CA PRO A 182 -19.46 -28.74 26.51
C PRO A 182 -18.16 -28.20 27.10
N ALA A 183 -17.33 -27.59 26.25
CA ALA A 183 -16.10 -26.92 26.64
C ALA A 183 -16.42 -25.59 27.35
N PRO A 184 -15.62 -25.17 28.35
CA PRO A 184 -15.79 -23.88 29.03
C PRO A 184 -15.40 -22.71 28.11
N SER A 185 -16.28 -21.71 28.05
CA SER A 185 -16.05 -20.45 27.38
C SER A 185 -14.87 -19.71 28.02
N ARG A 186 -13.72 -19.66 27.33
CA ARG A 186 -12.61 -18.77 27.69
C ARG A 186 -12.93 -17.36 27.20
N THR A 187 -13.39 -16.51 28.11
CA THR A 187 -13.30 -15.06 27.95
C THR A 187 -11.81 -14.68 27.94
N THR A 188 -11.24 -14.52 26.76
CA THR A 188 -9.92 -13.92 26.63
C THR A 188 -10.07 -12.40 26.76
N SER A 189 -9.74 -11.88 27.94
CA SER A 189 -9.48 -10.46 28.11
C SER A 189 -8.31 -10.09 27.18
N ARG A 190 -8.62 -9.30 26.13
CA ARG A 190 -7.64 -8.74 25.21
C ARG A 190 -6.74 -7.79 26.02
N ALA A 191 -5.47 -8.15 26.18
CA ALA A 191 -4.48 -7.26 26.74
C ALA A 191 -4.46 -5.95 25.93
N PRO A 192 -4.38 -4.77 26.56
CA PRO A 192 -4.29 -3.51 25.87
C PRO A 192 -3.07 -3.53 24.93
N SER A 193 -3.26 -3.10 23.71
CA SER A 193 -2.16 -2.89 22.75
C SER A 193 -1.18 -1.90 23.37
N PRO A 194 0.15 -2.10 23.24
CA PRO A 194 1.10 -1.12 23.74
C PRO A 194 0.78 0.24 23.15
N GLU A 195 0.64 1.25 24.00
CA GLU A 195 0.44 2.62 23.58
C GLU A 195 1.63 3.02 22.70
N LEU A 196 1.37 3.11 21.40
CA LEU A 196 2.27 3.80 20.48
C LEU A 196 2.30 5.25 20.96
N GLY A 197 3.50 5.75 21.28
CA GLY A 197 3.70 7.15 21.61
C GLY A 197 3.10 8.08 20.54
N PRO A 198 3.00 9.38 20.77
CA PRO A 198 2.23 10.28 19.95
C PRO A 198 2.69 10.20 18.49
N VAL A 199 1.88 9.56 17.67
CA VAL A 199 2.07 9.38 16.21
C VAL A 199 2.20 10.74 15.49
N GLU A 200 1.75 11.79 16.14
CA GLU A 200 1.78 13.19 15.71
C GLU A 200 3.18 13.71 15.41
N ASP A 201 4.20 13.30 16.17
CA ASP A 201 5.58 13.79 16.02
C ASP A 201 6.32 13.21 14.79
N GLU A 202 5.79 12.15 14.18
CA GLU A 202 6.40 11.51 13.01
C GLU A 202 6.10 12.25 11.69
N TYR A 203 5.13 13.15 11.70
CA TYR A 203 4.62 13.85 10.52
C TYR A 203 4.79 15.36 10.65
N ALA A 204 4.93 16.02 9.51
CA ALA A 204 4.91 17.47 9.40
C ALA A 204 4.18 17.91 8.14
N GLU A 205 3.89 19.19 8.08
CA GLU A 205 3.34 19.83 6.89
C GLU A 205 4.46 20.41 6.04
N PHE A 206 4.44 20.06 4.77
CA PHE A 206 5.39 20.51 3.76
C PHE A 206 4.65 21.16 2.59
N THR A 207 5.25 22.17 2.00
CA THR A 207 4.83 22.65 0.67
C THR A 207 5.17 21.61 -0.40
N MET A 208 4.57 21.69 -1.58
CA MET A 208 4.91 20.78 -2.67
C MET A 208 6.40 20.93 -3.07
N ASN A 209 6.92 22.15 -3.05
CA ASN A 209 8.34 22.40 -3.31
C ASN A 209 9.25 21.70 -2.27
N GLU A 210 8.93 21.81 -0.98
CA GLU A 210 9.68 21.11 0.08
C GLU A 210 9.60 19.58 -0.05
N LEU A 211 8.45 19.03 -0.45
CA LEU A 211 8.29 17.59 -0.67
C LEU A 211 9.11 17.09 -1.85
N ILE A 212 9.06 17.79 -2.95
CA ILE A 212 9.74 17.37 -4.20
C ILE A 212 11.24 17.67 -4.14
N ASN A 213 11.62 18.90 -3.77
CA ASN A 213 12.99 19.38 -3.86
C ASN A 213 13.77 19.31 -2.55
N GLY A 214 13.09 19.10 -1.43
CA GLY A 214 13.71 19.00 -0.12
C GLY A 214 13.55 20.26 0.74
N LYS A 215 13.76 20.08 2.04
CA LYS A 215 13.70 21.13 3.06
C LYS A 215 15.00 21.17 3.86
N GLY A 216 16.05 21.67 3.27
CA GLY A 216 17.35 21.76 3.92
C GLY A 216 17.83 20.43 4.49
N ALA A 217 18.22 20.41 5.78
CA ALA A 217 18.63 19.19 6.46
C ALA A 217 17.45 18.36 7.03
N GLU A 218 16.23 18.90 7.04
CA GLU A 218 15.07 18.24 7.63
C GLU A 218 14.50 17.13 6.75
N PHE A 219 14.48 17.35 5.43
CA PHE A 219 13.92 16.40 4.49
C PHE A 219 14.66 16.43 3.16
N PRO A 220 15.14 15.29 2.64
CA PRO A 220 15.98 15.25 1.42
C PRO A 220 15.24 15.59 0.13
N GLY A 221 13.91 15.59 0.15
CA GLY A 221 13.07 15.69 -1.04
C GLY A 221 12.96 14.39 -1.81
N LEU A 222 11.83 14.21 -2.51
CA LEU A 222 11.59 12.99 -3.29
C LEU A 222 12.56 12.87 -4.46
N ILE A 223 12.92 13.99 -5.11
CA ILE A 223 13.95 14.02 -6.16
C ILE A 223 15.32 13.68 -5.60
N GLY A 224 15.68 14.18 -4.41
CA GLY A 224 16.93 13.83 -3.74
C GLY A 224 17.05 12.32 -3.49
N LEU A 225 15.96 11.66 -3.06
CA LEU A 225 15.92 10.21 -2.90
C LEU A 225 16.08 9.48 -4.24
N VAL A 226 15.49 9.99 -5.31
CA VAL A 226 15.65 9.44 -6.67
C VAL A 226 17.08 9.57 -7.14
N TYR A 227 17.73 10.72 -6.95
CA TYR A 227 19.15 10.88 -7.31
C TYR A 227 20.04 9.93 -6.49
N SER A 228 19.79 9.78 -5.20
CA SER A 228 20.51 8.80 -4.37
C SER A 228 20.36 7.37 -4.90
N TYR A 229 19.20 7.03 -5.43
CA TYR A 229 18.98 5.74 -6.09
C TYR A 229 19.77 5.64 -7.41
N LEU A 230 19.73 6.65 -8.27
CA LEU A 230 20.50 6.68 -9.51
C LEU A 230 22.02 6.59 -9.25
N ASP A 231 22.51 7.23 -8.18
CA ASP A 231 23.92 7.15 -7.76
C ASP A 231 24.31 5.74 -7.30
N SER A 232 23.38 4.96 -6.80
CA SER A 232 23.61 3.58 -6.40
C SER A 232 23.66 2.60 -7.58
N LEU A 233 23.25 3.04 -8.77
CA LEU A 233 23.26 2.25 -9.99
C LEU A 233 24.51 2.55 -10.85
N ASN A 234 24.99 1.53 -11.54
CA ASN A 234 26.05 1.71 -12.55
C ASN A 234 25.42 2.02 -13.91
N ILE A 235 24.94 3.25 -14.09
CA ILE A 235 24.36 3.73 -15.35
C ILE A 235 25.37 4.63 -16.08
N ASP A 236 25.29 4.64 -17.40
CA ASP A 236 26.10 5.52 -18.23
C ASP A 236 25.69 6.99 -18.08
N VAL A 237 26.62 7.88 -18.48
CA VAL A 237 26.45 9.33 -18.32
C VAL A 237 25.31 9.87 -19.18
N GLU A 238 25.12 9.32 -20.38
CA GLU A 238 24.09 9.77 -21.31
C GLU A 238 22.68 9.50 -20.73
N THR A 239 22.41 8.27 -20.33
CA THR A 239 21.16 7.88 -19.66
C THR A 239 20.93 8.72 -18.41
N ARG A 240 21.98 8.99 -17.62
CA ARG A 240 21.84 9.84 -16.43
C ARG A 240 21.45 11.28 -16.77
N CYS A 241 22.03 11.86 -17.81
CA CYS A 241 21.68 13.19 -18.28
C CYS A 241 20.23 13.25 -18.77
N GLU A 242 19.78 12.25 -19.51
CA GLU A 242 18.37 12.16 -19.94
C GLU A 242 17.41 12.10 -18.76
N MET A 243 17.69 11.24 -17.77
CA MET A 243 16.86 11.16 -16.55
C MET A 243 16.83 12.51 -15.81
N ALA A 244 17.96 13.22 -15.74
CA ALA A 244 18.04 14.52 -15.09
C ALA A 244 17.13 15.57 -15.76
N LEU A 245 16.96 15.55 -17.09
CA LEU A 245 16.04 16.44 -17.79
C LEU A 245 14.58 16.23 -17.37
N TYR A 246 14.16 14.98 -17.23
CA TYR A 246 12.83 14.64 -16.77
C TYR A 246 12.60 15.05 -15.30
N LEU A 247 13.57 14.82 -14.44
CA LEU A 247 13.50 15.20 -13.03
C LEU A 247 13.50 16.73 -12.83
N ASP A 248 14.23 17.47 -13.67
CA ASP A 248 14.26 18.93 -13.65
C ASP A 248 12.88 19.53 -13.95
N LEU A 249 12.13 18.96 -14.90
CA LEU A 249 10.76 19.40 -15.15
C LEU A 249 9.87 19.25 -13.91
N VAL A 250 9.94 18.10 -13.25
CA VAL A 250 9.12 17.83 -12.04
C VAL A 250 9.52 18.80 -10.92
N SER A 251 10.82 19.04 -10.73
CA SER A 251 11.38 19.99 -9.78
C SER A 251 10.87 21.42 -10.03
N LYS A 252 10.95 21.89 -11.26
CA LYS A 252 10.51 23.24 -11.65
C LYS A 252 9.01 23.45 -11.54
N ARG A 253 8.21 22.41 -11.79
CA ARG A 253 6.77 22.49 -11.56
C ARG A 253 6.43 22.60 -10.09
N ALA A 254 7.12 21.86 -9.23
CA ALA A 254 6.90 21.91 -7.79
C ALA A 254 7.32 23.25 -7.17
N SER A 255 8.39 23.87 -7.70
CA SER A 255 8.86 25.20 -7.27
C SER A 255 8.06 26.37 -7.85
N GLY A 256 7.22 26.13 -8.87
CA GLY A 256 6.47 27.17 -9.58
C GLY A 256 7.27 27.92 -10.66
N GLU A 257 8.48 27.47 -10.97
CA GLU A 257 9.31 28.12 -12.01
C GLU A 257 8.73 27.95 -13.42
N CYS A 258 8.08 26.82 -13.70
CA CYS A 258 7.43 26.58 -14.99
C CYS A 258 6.15 27.39 -15.24
N CYS A 259 5.54 27.97 -14.21
CA CYS A 259 4.25 28.69 -14.32
C CYS A 259 4.41 30.20 -14.55
N ARG A 260 5.65 30.71 -14.69
CA ARG A 260 5.94 32.15 -14.83
C ARG A 260 6.11 32.60 -16.27
N ARG A 261 5.54 31.88 -17.25
CA ARG A 261 5.52 32.34 -18.64
C ARG A 261 4.13 32.71 -19.12
#